data_d4d90bf94065fd79a43628a744b450e6
#
_entry.id   d4d90bf94065fd79a43628a744b450e6
#
_cell.length_a   1.000
_cell.length_b   1.000
_cell.length_c   1.000
_cell.angle_alpha   90.00
_cell.angle_beta   90.00
_cell.angle_gamma   90.00
#
_symmetry.space_group_name_H-M   'P 1'
#
loop_
_entity.id
_entity.type
_entity.pdbx_description
1 polymer ?
#
loop_
_entity_poly.entity_id
_entity_poly.type
_entity_poly.pdbx_seq_one_letter_code
_entity_poly.pdbx_strand_id
1 'polypeptide(L)'
;LHKMTTDRVNATFQAEMLHFIDDDLTEDEHEMARRARNLPIPVGRRSIQHVYRQSTAFEVLIGYWYLHDKERLNMFYEKFKTTEYFS
;
A
#
# COMPACT_ATOMS: atom_id res chain seq x y z
N LEU A 1 9.10 -16.82 -11.52
CA LEU A 1 10.37 -16.48 -10.96
C LEU A 1 10.29 -16.14 -9.49
N HIS A 2 9.64 -15.07 -9.21
CA HIS A 2 9.53 -14.61 -7.83
C HIS A 2 8.14 -14.82 -7.25
N LYS A 3 7.31 -15.51 -7.97
CA LYS A 3 5.92 -15.65 -7.58
C LYS A 3 5.73 -16.34 -6.25
N MET A 4 6.59 -17.30 -5.98
CA MET A 4 6.38 -18.11 -4.81
C MET A 4 6.60 -17.41 -3.50
N THR A 5 7.41 -16.37 -3.51
CA THR A 5 7.66 -15.59 -2.31
C THR A 5 6.92 -14.28 -2.33
N THR A 6 6.18 -14.02 -3.39
CA THR A 6 5.65 -12.71 -3.67
C THR A 6 4.64 -12.21 -2.67
N ASP A 7 3.76 -13.08 -2.20
CA ASP A 7 2.67 -12.62 -1.35
C ASP A 7 3.17 -11.95 -0.08
N ARG A 8 4.14 -12.57 0.59
CA ARG A 8 4.67 -12.00 1.82
C ARG A 8 5.54 -10.78 1.55
N VAL A 9 6.39 -10.89 0.54
CA VAL A 9 7.28 -9.80 0.18
C VAL A 9 6.47 -8.59 -0.26
N ASN A 10 5.43 -8.82 -1.06
CA ASN A 10 4.60 -7.73 -1.53
C ASN A 10 3.86 -7.03 -0.41
N ALA A 11 3.35 -7.78 0.57
CA ALA A 11 2.64 -7.15 1.68
C ALA A 11 3.58 -6.28 2.50
N THR A 12 4.78 -6.76 2.75
CA THR A 12 5.76 -5.97 3.49
C THR A 12 6.18 -4.75 2.70
N PHE A 13 6.44 -4.93 1.41
CA PHE A 13 6.80 -3.83 0.53
C PHE A 13 5.70 -2.78 0.50
N GLN A 14 4.46 -3.20 0.35
CA GLN A 14 3.34 -2.27 0.29
C GLN A 14 3.17 -1.51 1.59
N ALA A 15 3.34 -2.18 2.72
CA ALA A 15 3.26 -1.51 4.00
C ALA A 15 4.34 -0.44 4.15
N GLU A 16 5.55 -0.74 3.68
CA GLU A 16 6.64 0.22 3.74
C GLU A 16 6.42 1.38 2.79
N MET A 17 5.86 1.11 1.62
CA MET A 17 5.58 2.18 0.68
C MET A 17 4.49 3.10 1.22
N LEU A 18 3.48 2.54 1.85
CA LEU A 18 2.45 3.36 2.48
C LEU A 18 3.05 4.26 3.55
N HIS A 19 3.91 3.71 4.37
CA HIS A 19 4.59 4.51 5.39
C HIS A 19 5.45 5.60 4.76
N PHE A 20 6.11 5.28 3.67
CA PHE A 20 6.98 6.22 2.96
C PHE A 20 6.21 7.44 2.45
N ILE A 21 4.98 7.26 2.01
CA ILE A 21 4.19 8.36 1.44
C ILE A 21 3.18 8.94 2.43
N ASP A 22 3.18 8.46 3.66
CA ASP A 22 2.14 8.85 4.62
C ASP A 22 2.03 10.36 4.79
N ASP A 23 3.15 11.05 4.85
CA ASP A 23 3.16 12.50 5.04
C ASP A 23 2.65 13.26 3.82
N ASP A 24 2.59 12.61 2.68
CA ASP A 24 2.15 13.25 1.44
C ASP A 24 0.67 13.02 1.15
N LEU A 25 -0.01 12.26 1.99
CA LEU A 25 -1.43 11.97 1.78
C LEU A 25 -2.30 13.12 2.25
N THR A 26 -3.39 13.35 1.52
CA THR A 26 -4.41 14.31 1.97
C THR A 26 -5.22 13.69 3.11
N GLU A 27 -6.03 14.52 3.76
CA GLU A 27 -6.91 14.03 4.81
C GLU A 27 -7.88 12.99 4.29
N ASP A 28 -8.42 13.21 3.09
CA ASP A 28 -9.33 12.24 2.48
C ASP A 28 -8.63 10.92 2.22
N GLU A 29 -7.39 10.97 1.78
CA GLU A 29 -6.62 9.76 1.52
C GLU A 29 -6.28 9.04 2.82
N HIS A 30 -5.95 9.79 3.86
CA HIS A 30 -5.72 9.20 5.17
C HIS A 30 -6.97 8.49 5.68
N GLU A 31 -8.14 9.09 5.48
CA GLU A 31 -9.39 8.49 5.90
C GLU A 31 -9.68 7.22 5.11
N MET A 32 -9.43 7.25 3.81
CA MET A 32 -9.61 6.09 2.96
C MET A 32 -8.71 4.94 3.41
N ALA A 33 -7.46 5.25 3.71
CA ALA A 33 -6.52 4.25 4.19
C ALA A 33 -6.97 3.69 5.54
N ARG A 34 -7.46 4.55 6.43
CA ARG A 34 -7.93 4.12 7.73
C ARG A 34 -9.09 3.14 7.60
N ARG A 35 -10.04 3.44 6.73
CA ARG A 35 -11.17 2.56 6.51
C ARG A 35 -10.73 1.22 5.95
N ALA A 36 -9.77 1.25 5.02
CA ALA A 36 -9.25 0.01 4.44
C ALA A 36 -8.56 -0.85 5.49
N ARG A 37 -7.81 -0.22 6.40
CA ARG A 37 -7.13 -0.95 7.46
C ARG A 37 -8.09 -1.61 8.43
N ASN A 38 -9.32 -1.09 8.51
CA ASN A 38 -10.32 -1.61 9.43
C ASN A 38 -11.22 -2.67 8.82
N LEU A 39 -10.96 -3.06 7.57
CA LEU A 39 -11.72 -4.14 6.96
C LEU A 39 -11.43 -5.46 7.65
N PRO A 40 -12.39 -6.40 7.63
CA PRO A 40 -12.16 -7.70 8.26
C PRO A 40 -10.97 -8.41 7.64
N ILE A 41 -10.24 -9.14 8.48
CA ILE A 41 -9.08 -9.89 8.04
C ILE A 41 -9.44 -11.37 7.96
N PRO A 42 -9.09 -12.04 6.86
CA PRO A 42 -9.36 -13.47 6.74
C PRO A 42 -8.73 -14.27 7.88
N VAL A 43 -9.40 -15.34 8.25
CA VAL A 43 -8.88 -16.27 9.26
C VAL A 43 -7.55 -16.82 8.76
N GLY A 44 -6.60 -16.92 9.67
CA GLY A 44 -5.29 -17.45 9.32
C GLY A 44 -4.23 -16.40 9.05
N ARG A 45 -4.63 -15.14 9.06
CA ARG A 45 -3.67 -14.06 8.82
C ARG A 45 -3.34 -13.25 10.07
N ARG A 46 -3.64 -13.80 11.21
CA ARG A 46 -3.47 -13.05 12.46
C ARG A 46 -2.02 -12.72 12.77
N SER A 47 -1.11 -13.60 12.40
CA SER A 47 0.31 -13.39 12.69
C SER A 47 0.90 -12.24 11.87
N ILE A 48 0.28 -11.88 10.75
CA ILE A 48 0.75 -10.80 9.90
C ILE A 48 -0.29 -9.70 9.78
N GLN A 49 -1.14 -9.59 10.79
CA GLN A 49 -2.28 -8.71 10.74
C GLN A 49 -1.91 -7.26 10.43
N HIS A 50 -0.88 -6.75 11.12
CA HIS A 50 -0.48 -5.37 10.92
C HIS A 50 -0.03 -5.11 9.48
N VAL A 51 0.83 -5.98 8.96
CA VAL A 51 1.33 -5.84 7.60
C VAL A 51 0.20 -5.97 6.60
N TYR A 52 -0.68 -6.94 6.83
CA TYR A 52 -1.82 -7.17 5.93
C TYR A 52 -2.71 -5.94 5.85
N ARG A 53 -3.00 -5.33 6.99
CA ARG A 53 -3.85 -4.13 7.01
C ARG A 53 -3.21 -2.98 6.25
N GLN A 54 -1.91 -2.79 6.41
CA GLN A 54 -1.22 -1.72 5.71
C GLN A 54 -1.17 -1.98 4.21
N SER A 55 -0.95 -3.22 3.81
CA SER A 55 -0.89 -3.52 2.39
C SER A 55 -2.27 -3.34 1.74
N THR A 56 -3.34 -3.68 2.45
CA THR A 56 -4.69 -3.47 1.95
C THR A 56 -4.96 -1.98 1.75
N ALA A 57 -4.56 -1.15 2.72
CA ALA A 57 -4.73 0.28 2.59
C ALA A 57 -3.96 0.83 1.40
N PHE A 58 -2.74 0.35 1.20
CA PHE A 58 -1.93 0.77 0.08
C PHE A 58 -2.60 0.43 -1.25
N GLU A 59 -3.11 -0.79 -1.36
CA GLU A 59 -3.77 -1.23 -2.59
C GLU A 59 -5.03 -0.42 -2.87
N VAL A 60 -5.78 -0.08 -1.84
CA VAL A 60 -6.97 0.74 -2.01
C VAL A 60 -6.60 2.12 -2.56
N LEU A 61 -5.55 2.73 -2.03
CA LEU A 61 -5.11 4.03 -2.52
C LEU A 61 -4.63 3.94 -3.97
N ILE A 62 -3.83 2.92 -4.28
CA ILE A 62 -3.33 2.74 -5.64
C ILE A 62 -4.49 2.58 -6.61
N GLY A 63 -5.48 1.74 -6.25
CA GLY A 63 -6.65 1.54 -7.10
C GLY A 63 -7.45 2.82 -7.29
N TYR A 64 -7.62 3.59 -6.22
CA TYR A 64 -8.34 4.85 -6.29
C TYR A 64 -7.64 5.82 -7.25
N TRP A 65 -6.34 5.98 -7.11
CA TRP A 65 -5.60 6.88 -7.98
C TRP A 65 -5.61 6.40 -9.43
N TYR A 66 -5.52 5.10 -9.62
CA TYR A 66 -5.55 4.54 -10.98
C TYR A 66 -6.86 4.89 -11.68
N LEU A 67 -7.96 4.85 -10.95
CA LEU A 67 -9.27 5.10 -11.52
C LEU A 67 -9.61 6.58 -11.60
N HIS A 68 -9.11 7.39 -10.67
CA HIS A 68 -9.59 8.76 -10.52
C HIS A 68 -8.52 9.83 -10.65
N ASP A 69 -7.24 9.49 -10.50
CA ASP A 69 -6.18 10.50 -10.51
C ASP A 69 -4.86 9.87 -10.89
N LYS A 70 -4.72 9.55 -12.17
CA LYS A 70 -3.51 8.90 -12.64
C LYS A 70 -2.26 9.76 -12.52
N GLU A 71 -2.43 11.07 -12.56
CA GLU A 71 -1.29 11.96 -12.39
C GLU A 71 -0.70 11.83 -11.00
N ARG A 72 -1.56 11.73 -10.01
CA ARG A 72 -1.11 11.54 -8.63
C ARG A 72 -0.45 10.18 -8.47
N LEU A 73 -1.01 9.16 -9.09
CA LEU A 73 -0.40 7.83 -9.08
C LEU A 73 1.00 7.88 -9.68
N ASN A 74 1.15 8.57 -10.81
CA ASN A 74 2.46 8.69 -11.45
C ASN A 74 3.44 9.45 -10.57
N MET A 75 2.98 10.49 -9.87
CA MET A 75 3.82 11.24 -8.96
C MET A 75 4.39 10.32 -7.88
N PHE A 76 3.53 9.49 -7.28
CA PHE A 76 3.98 8.57 -6.25
C PHE A 76 4.87 7.48 -6.83
N TYR A 77 4.55 7.02 -8.02
CA TYR A 77 5.38 6.03 -8.68
C TYR A 77 6.80 6.53 -8.88
N GLU A 78 6.93 7.78 -9.34
CA GLU A 78 8.26 8.38 -9.48
C GLU A 78 8.96 8.50 -8.13
N LYS A 79 8.20 8.82 -7.09
CA LYS A 79 8.75 8.91 -5.75
C LYS A 79 9.25 7.54 -5.27
N PHE A 80 8.50 6.49 -5.56
CA PHE A 80 8.90 5.13 -5.19
C PHE A 80 10.20 4.73 -5.86
N LYS A 81 10.47 5.23 -7.06
CA LYS A 81 11.69 4.89 -7.76
C LYS A 81 12.95 5.37 -7.05
N THR A 82 12.79 6.30 -6.13
CA THR A 82 13.94 6.79 -5.37
C THR A 82 14.29 5.86 -4.21
N THR A 83 13.48 4.85 -3.95
CA THR A 83 13.75 3.92 -2.87
C THR A 83 14.66 2.80 -3.36
N GLU A 84 15.32 2.14 -2.41
CA GLU A 84 16.20 1.05 -2.76
C GLU A 84 15.46 -0.16 -3.32
N TYR A 85 14.14 -0.22 -3.13
CA TYR A 85 13.35 -1.34 -3.63
C TYR A 85 13.28 -1.36 -5.15
N PHE A 86 13.52 -0.23 -5.80
CA PHE A 86 13.45 -0.13 -7.24
C PHE A 86 14.81 0.09 -7.90
N SER A 87 15.85 0.14 -7.11
CA SER A 87 17.17 0.40 -7.67
C SER A 87 17.90 -0.84 -8.15
#